data_95bf1c6057021318e0acaa860d7266b4
#
_entry.id   95bf1c6057021318e0acaa860d7266b4
#
_cell.length_a   1.000
_cell.length_b   1.000
_cell.length_c   1.000
_cell.angle_alpha   90.00
_cell.angle_beta   90.00
_cell.angle_gamma   90.00
#
_symmetry.space_group_name_H-M   'P 1'
#
loop_
_entity.id
_entity.type
_entity.pdbx_description
1 polymer ?
#
loop_
_entity_poly.entity_id
_entity_poly.type
_entity_poly.pdbx_seq_one_letter_code
_entity_poly.pdbx_strand_id
1 'polypeptide(L)'
;GPNGIEISDDGEWLYIAGWGSQSLIKLSRGQSEIARSSVKVSHHIDNLRWSIDGSLLAAGHIGALPSSIFECLNERECEGVSTRVTRVDINNLTARQIIDYPSNRSFLLGTVAIEVEDEIWVGGIGGADRIARFEYR
;
A
#
# COMPACT_ATOMS: atom_id res chain seq x y z
N GLY A 1 -9.67 -8.22 4.94
CA GLY A 1 -10.67 -7.70 4.04
C GLY A 1 -10.09 -6.84 2.92
N PRO A 2 -10.86 -6.57 1.87
CA PRO A 2 -10.47 -5.59 0.86
C PRO A 2 -10.46 -4.18 1.47
N ASN A 3 -9.53 -3.34 1.00
CA ASN A 3 -9.41 -1.95 1.43
C ASN A 3 -9.35 -1.04 0.20
N GLY A 4 -8.21 -0.47 -0.16
CA GLY A 4 -8.09 0.39 -1.33
C GLY A 4 -8.40 -0.33 -2.65
N ILE A 5 -8.88 0.43 -3.64
CA ILE A 5 -9.22 -0.08 -4.96
C ILE A 5 -8.81 0.93 -6.04
N GLU A 6 -8.28 0.41 -7.15
CA GLU A 6 -8.01 1.16 -8.36
C GLU A 6 -8.59 0.43 -9.59
N ILE A 7 -8.77 1.14 -10.68
CA ILE A 7 -9.25 0.61 -11.95
C ILE A 7 -8.21 0.87 -13.05
N SER A 8 -8.09 -0.06 -14.01
CA SER A 8 -7.27 0.16 -15.21
C SER A 8 -7.87 1.25 -16.11
N ASP A 9 -7.03 1.90 -16.92
CA ASP A 9 -7.45 3.00 -17.80
C ASP A 9 -8.55 2.58 -18.81
N ASP A 10 -8.51 1.32 -19.27
CA ASP A 10 -9.54 0.74 -20.15
C ASP A 10 -10.82 0.31 -19.41
N GLY A 11 -10.82 0.36 -18.08
CA GLY A 11 -11.93 -0.04 -17.23
C GLY A 11 -12.18 -1.55 -17.12
N GLU A 12 -11.30 -2.38 -17.68
CA GLU A 12 -11.49 -3.83 -17.75
C GLU A 12 -11.00 -4.58 -16.50
N TRP A 13 -10.12 -3.95 -15.71
CA TRP A 13 -9.51 -4.56 -14.54
C TRP A 13 -9.67 -3.73 -13.27
N LEU A 14 -9.99 -4.40 -12.18
CA LEU A 14 -9.94 -3.86 -10.82
C LEU A 14 -8.69 -4.36 -10.11
N TYR A 15 -8.02 -3.47 -9.38
CA TYR A 15 -6.91 -3.78 -8.51
C TYR A 15 -7.34 -3.51 -7.08
N ILE A 16 -7.25 -4.51 -6.23
CA ILE A 16 -7.80 -4.48 -4.87
C ILE A 16 -6.70 -4.72 -3.87
N ALA A 17 -6.59 -3.83 -2.90
CA ALA A 17 -5.73 -3.98 -1.74
C ALA A 17 -6.34 -5.02 -0.80
N GLY A 18 -5.77 -6.21 -0.73
CA GLY A 18 -6.14 -7.24 0.22
C GLY A 18 -5.42 -7.05 1.54
N TRP A 19 -5.96 -6.24 2.44
CA TRP A 19 -5.32 -5.92 3.72
C TRP A 19 -5.02 -7.19 4.51
N GLY A 20 -6.01 -8.00 4.80
CA GLY A 20 -5.84 -9.23 5.58
C GLY A 20 -5.04 -10.32 4.87
N SER A 21 -5.09 -10.35 3.53
CA SER A 21 -4.36 -11.34 2.74
C SER A 21 -2.93 -10.93 2.38
N GLN A 22 -2.54 -9.68 2.67
CA GLN A 22 -1.25 -9.12 2.29
C GLN A 22 -0.95 -9.35 0.80
N SER A 23 -1.90 -8.96 -0.05
CA SER A 23 -1.79 -9.18 -1.49
C SER A 23 -2.49 -8.09 -2.29
N LEU A 24 -1.95 -7.77 -3.45
CA LEU A 24 -2.67 -7.07 -4.48
C LEU A 24 -3.41 -8.11 -5.32
N ILE A 25 -4.71 -7.90 -5.50
CA ILE A 25 -5.60 -8.77 -6.27
C ILE A 25 -5.99 -8.04 -7.55
N LYS A 26 -5.79 -8.68 -8.69
CA LYS A 26 -6.25 -8.23 -10.01
C LYS A 26 -7.48 -9.05 -10.38
N LEU A 27 -8.57 -8.38 -10.73
CA LEU A 27 -9.87 -8.97 -11.01
C LEU A 27 -10.45 -8.38 -12.30
N SER A 28 -10.90 -9.23 -13.22
CA SER A 28 -11.59 -8.75 -14.42
C SER A 28 -12.98 -8.20 -14.08
N ARG A 29 -13.40 -7.17 -14.83
CA ARG A 29 -14.67 -6.48 -14.64
C ARG A 29 -15.64 -6.80 -15.79
N GLY A 30 -16.89 -7.11 -15.44
CA GLY A 30 -17.99 -7.19 -16.42
C GLY A 30 -17.98 -8.40 -17.35
N GLN A 31 -17.13 -9.40 -17.10
CA GLN A 31 -17.08 -10.63 -17.89
C GLN A 31 -17.94 -11.73 -17.26
N SER A 32 -18.45 -12.64 -18.08
CA SER A 32 -19.25 -13.79 -17.62
C SER A 32 -18.42 -14.75 -16.75
N GLU A 33 -17.13 -14.90 -17.06
CA GLU A 33 -16.16 -15.59 -16.22
C GLU A 33 -15.16 -14.57 -15.67
N ILE A 34 -15.08 -14.50 -14.35
CA ILE A 34 -14.20 -13.57 -13.68
C ILE A 34 -12.78 -14.13 -13.62
N ALA A 35 -11.86 -13.51 -14.35
CA ALA A 35 -10.44 -13.80 -14.23
C ALA A 35 -9.89 -13.14 -12.96
N ARG A 36 -9.14 -13.92 -12.18
CA ARG A 36 -8.52 -13.48 -10.94
C ARG A 36 -7.07 -13.91 -10.86
N SER A 37 -6.22 -12.97 -10.51
CA SER A 37 -4.80 -13.22 -10.16
C SER A 37 -4.39 -12.37 -8.97
N SER A 38 -3.27 -12.68 -8.36
CA SER A 38 -2.78 -11.90 -7.20
C SER A 38 -1.29 -12.04 -7.04
N VAL A 39 -0.68 -11.03 -6.41
CA VAL A 39 0.71 -11.05 -5.96
C VAL A 39 0.78 -10.73 -4.47
N LYS A 40 1.62 -11.48 -3.75
CA LYS A 40 1.88 -11.25 -2.32
C LYS A 40 2.83 -10.08 -2.12
N VAL A 41 2.59 -9.34 -1.04
CA VAL A 41 3.49 -8.31 -0.52
C VAL A 41 3.81 -8.61 0.95
N SER A 42 4.78 -7.90 1.49
CA SER A 42 5.27 -8.13 2.86
C SER A 42 4.59 -7.26 3.93
N HIS A 43 3.37 -6.73 3.63
CA HIS A 43 2.64 -5.85 4.56
C HIS A 43 1.14 -5.88 4.27
N HIS A 44 0.37 -5.31 5.17
CA HIS A 44 -1.07 -5.10 5.01
C HIS A 44 -1.29 -3.87 4.14
N ILE A 45 -1.76 -4.07 2.89
CA ILE A 45 -2.00 -2.97 1.96
C ILE A 45 -3.27 -2.22 2.38
N ASP A 46 -3.14 -0.91 2.56
CA ASP A 46 -4.28 -0.02 2.84
C ASP A 46 -4.83 0.58 1.54
N ASN A 47 -4.04 1.40 0.86
CA ASN A 47 -4.45 2.03 -0.40
C ASN A 47 -3.49 1.74 -1.56
N LEU A 48 -4.05 1.91 -2.75
CA LEU A 48 -3.34 1.80 -4.03
C LEU A 48 -3.36 3.16 -4.73
N ARG A 49 -2.30 3.48 -5.47
CA ARG A 49 -2.26 4.63 -6.39
C ARG A 49 -1.43 4.29 -7.62
N TRP A 50 -1.87 4.79 -8.75
CA TRP A 50 -1.09 4.73 -9.98
C TRP A 50 0.18 5.55 -9.87
N SER A 51 1.27 5.00 -10.34
CA SER A 51 2.56 5.64 -10.50
C SER A 51 2.73 6.13 -11.94
N ILE A 52 3.65 7.06 -12.16
CA ILE A 52 3.87 7.68 -13.47
C ILE A 52 4.26 6.64 -14.53
N ASP A 53 4.94 5.57 -14.13
CA ASP A 53 5.38 4.48 -15.02
C ASP A 53 4.30 3.43 -15.32
N GLY A 54 3.07 3.63 -14.85
CA GLY A 54 1.96 2.69 -15.02
C GLY A 54 1.98 1.50 -14.05
N SER A 55 2.89 1.47 -13.08
CA SER A 55 2.83 0.53 -11.96
C SER A 55 1.86 1.01 -10.87
N LEU A 56 1.56 0.17 -9.90
CA LEU A 56 0.81 0.55 -8.71
C LEU A 56 1.73 0.70 -7.49
N LEU A 57 1.55 1.77 -6.75
CA LEU A 57 2.07 1.93 -5.40
C LEU A 57 1.06 1.36 -4.41
N ALA A 58 1.47 0.32 -3.70
CA ALA A 58 0.71 -0.32 -2.65
C ALA A 58 1.29 0.11 -1.30
N ALA A 59 0.60 1.01 -0.62
CA ALA A 59 1.02 1.52 0.68
C ALA A 59 0.25 0.88 1.82
N GLY A 60 0.89 0.75 2.95
CA GLY A 60 0.29 0.20 4.15
C GLY A 60 1.30 0.01 5.27
N HIS A 61 1.06 -0.95 6.11
CA HIS A 61 1.82 -1.12 7.34
C HIS A 61 1.97 -2.59 7.72
N ILE A 62 2.94 -2.87 8.56
CA ILE A 62 3.22 -4.19 9.11
C ILE A 62 3.54 -4.07 10.61
N GLY A 63 3.07 -5.00 11.38
CA GLY A 63 3.41 -5.22 12.78
C GLY A 63 3.60 -6.70 13.06
N ALA A 64 4.08 -7.06 14.23
CA ALA A 64 4.25 -8.45 14.64
C ALA A 64 2.92 -9.22 14.59
N LEU A 65 1.83 -8.55 14.97
CA LEU A 65 0.45 -9.04 14.88
C LEU A 65 -0.43 -7.95 14.28
N PRO A 66 -1.55 -8.27 13.60
CA PRO A 66 -2.52 -7.27 13.17
C PRO A 66 -3.03 -6.38 14.31
N SER A 67 -3.19 -6.91 15.52
CA SER A 67 -3.61 -6.15 16.70
C SER A 67 -2.65 -5.03 17.06
N SER A 68 -1.34 -5.23 16.91
CA SER A 68 -0.34 -4.19 17.20
C SER A 68 -0.47 -2.96 16.30
N ILE A 69 -1.00 -3.14 15.08
CA ILE A 69 -1.30 -2.04 14.17
C ILE A 69 -2.48 -1.20 14.69
N PHE A 70 -3.55 -1.86 15.16
CA PHE A 70 -4.71 -1.17 15.70
C PHE A 70 -4.42 -0.45 17.02
N GLU A 71 -3.57 -1.03 17.85
CA GLU A 71 -3.09 -0.41 19.09
C GLU A 71 -2.35 0.91 18.81
N CYS A 72 -1.61 0.96 17.70
CA CYS A 72 -0.93 2.16 17.24
C CYS A 72 -1.82 3.37 16.91
N LEU A 73 -3.09 3.17 16.61
CA LEU A 73 -3.96 4.26 16.15
C LEU A 73 -4.11 5.41 17.15
N ASN A 74 -3.95 5.12 18.44
CA ASN A 74 -4.09 6.10 19.52
C ASN A 74 -2.75 6.47 20.16
N GLU A 75 -1.65 5.93 19.64
CA GLU A 75 -0.33 6.16 20.18
C GLU A 75 0.42 7.25 19.39
N ARG A 76 1.40 7.86 20.05
CA ARG A 76 2.31 8.83 19.39
C ARG A 76 3.58 8.17 18.87
N GLU A 77 3.83 6.96 19.26
CA GLU A 77 5.02 6.18 18.93
C GLU A 77 4.68 4.70 19.08
N CYS A 78 5.04 3.89 18.09
CA CYS A 78 4.73 2.46 18.07
C CYS A 78 5.96 1.65 17.72
N GLU A 79 6.49 0.96 18.68
CA GLU A 79 7.59 0.03 18.46
C GLU A 79 7.12 -1.21 17.70
N GLY A 80 7.94 -1.69 16.76
CA GLY A 80 7.68 -2.91 16.00
C GLY A 80 6.62 -2.80 14.90
N VAL A 81 6.13 -1.59 14.62
CA VAL A 81 5.24 -1.31 13.49
C VAL A 81 5.99 -0.46 12.48
N SER A 82 5.88 -0.80 11.19
CA SER A 82 6.49 -0.04 10.10
C SER A 82 5.47 0.32 9.03
N THR A 83 5.68 1.48 8.40
CA THR A 83 5.04 1.84 7.14
C THR A 83 5.82 1.21 6.00
N ARG A 84 5.12 0.58 5.05
CA ARG A 84 5.72 0.00 3.86
C ARG A 84 5.04 0.48 2.59
N VAL A 85 5.84 0.64 1.54
CA VAL A 85 5.35 0.86 0.19
C VAL A 85 6.00 -0.15 -0.74
N THR A 86 5.16 -0.81 -1.53
CA THR A 86 5.58 -1.76 -2.56
C THR A 86 5.14 -1.24 -3.92
N ARG A 87 6.05 -1.22 -4.89
CA ARG A 87 5.74 -1.00 -6.31
C ARG A 87 5.39 -2.35 -6.93
N VAL A 88 4.25 -2.39 -7.61
CA VAL A 88 3.75 -3.59 -8.28
C VAL A 88 3.64 -3.34 -9.77
N ASP A 89 4.39 -4.11 -10.56
CA ASP A 89 4.21 -4.19 -12.01
C ASP A 89 2.94 -5.00 -12.30
N ILE A 90 1.96 -4.35 -12.90
CA ILE A 90 0.64 -4.96 -13.16
C ILE A 90 0.61 -5.89 -14.37
N ASN A 91 1.64 -5.85 -15.25
CA ASN A 91 1.69 -6.69 -16.45
C ASN A 91 2.11 -8.12 -16.11
N ASN A 92 3.11 -8.25 -15.24
CA ASN A 92 3.66 -9.55 -14.84
C ASN A 92 3.35 -9.91 -13.37
N LEU A 93 2.66 -9.03 -12.64
CA LEU A 93 2.33 -9.16 -11.22
C LEU A 93 3.56 -9.46 -10.35
N THR A 94 4.61 -8.67 -10.55
CA THR A 94 5.78 -8.69 -9.67
C THR A 94 5.75 -7.52 -8.69
N ALA A 95 6.17 -7.79 -7.46
CA ALA A 95 6.15 -6.83 -6.38
C ALA A 95 7.57 -6.56 -5.86
N ARG A 96 7.93 -5.28 -5.71
CA ARG A 96 9.20 -4.85 -5.13
C ARG A 96 8.96 -3.84 -4.01
N GLN A 97 9.30 -4.18 -2.78
CA GLN A 97 9.26 -3.23 -1.68
C GLN A 97 10.26 -2.09 -1.92
N ILE A 98 9.81 -0.87 -1.84
CA ILE A 98 10.60 0.34 -2.09
C ILE A 98 10.80 1.19 -0.84
N ILE A 99 9.90 1.08 0.15
CA ILE A 99 10.00 1.77 1.43
C ILE A 99 9.72 0.76 2.55
N ASP A 100 10.53 0.82 3.60
CA ASP A 100 10.30 0.24 4.92
C ASP A 100 10.73 1.27 5.95
N TYR A 101 9.76 1.89 6.61
CA TYR A 101 10.01 2.99 7.54
C TYR A 101 9.41 2.70 8.91
N PRO A 102 10.26 2.42 9.92
CA PRO A 102 9.78 2.17 11.28
C PRO A 102 9.01 3.36 11.83
N SER A 103 7.91 3.07 12.49
CA SER A 103 7.08 4.08 13.15
C SER A 103 7.89 4.83 14.22
N ASN A 104 7.67 6.14 14.28
CA ASN A 104 8.29 7.01 15.25
C ASN A 104 7.39 8.22 15.53
N ARG A 105 7.83 9.13 16.43
CA ARG A 105 7.04 10.30 16.82
C ARG A 105 6.72 11.27 15.68
N SER A 106 7.46 11.22 14.59
CA SER A 106 7.26 12.12 13.46
C SER A 106 6.28 11.58 12.45
N PHE A 107 6.22 10.25 12.29
CA PHE A 107 5.33 9.60 11.32
C PHE A 107 5.08 8.15 11.70
N LEU A 108 3.83 7.72 11.61
CA LEU A 108 3.43 6.33 11.80
C LEU A 108 2.19 5.99 10.96
N LEU A 109 1.98 4.69 10.73
CA LEU A 109 0.84 4.14 10.03
C LEU A 109 0.57 4.80 8.67
N GLY A 110 1.56 4.76 7.78
CA GLY A 110 1.36 5.17 6.39
C GLY A 110 0.30 4.31 5.70
N THR A 111 -0.62 4.96 4.99
CA THR A 111 -1.79 4.32 4.39
C THR A 111 -1.90 4.55 2.90
N VAL A 112 -1.30 5.61 2.37
CA VAL A 112 -1.34 5.96 0.95
C VAL A 112 -0.01 6.53 0.52
N ALA A 113 0.42 6.22 -0.70
CA ALA A 113 1.64 6.76 -1.30
C ALA A 113 1.35 7.29 -2.69
N ILE A 114 1.97 8.40 -3.03
CA ILE A 114 1.96 8.97 -4.38
C ILE A 114 3.40 9.25 -4.83
N GLU A 115 3.61 9.20 -6.13
CA GLU A 115 4.87 9.62 -6.76
C GLU A 115 4.79 11.10 -7.12
N VAL A 116 5.78 11.88 -6.72
CA VAL A 116 5.91 13.29 -7.00
C VAL A 116 7.33 13.55 -7.48
N GLU A 117 7.51 13.71 -8.78
CA GLU A 117 8.84 13.83 -9.41
C GLU A 117 9.71 12.60 -9.09
N ASP A 118 10.81 12.79 -8.38
CA ASP A 118 11.75 11.74 -7.95
C ASP A 118 11.56 11.31 -6.47
N GLU A 119 10.42 11.65 -5.90
CA GLU A 119 10.07 11.35 -4.50
C GLU A 119 8.81 10.47 -4.40
N ILE A 120 8.73 9.71 -3.34
CA ILE A 120 7.49 9.07 -2.88
C ILE A 120 6.99 9.80 -1.64
N TRP A 121 5.79 10.32 -1.72
CA TRP A 121 5.13 10.99 -0.60
C TRP A 121 4.11 10.05 0.01
N VAL A 122 4.14 9.92 1.33
CA VAL A 122 3.31 8.96 2.07
C VAL A 122 2.48 9.70 3.11
N GLY A 123 1.16 9.57 2.99
CA GLY A 123 0.20 9.98 3.99
C GLY A 123 -0.11 8.85 4.96
N GLY A 124 -0.48 9.20 6.17
CA GLY A 124 -0.78 8.23 7.23
C GLY A 124 -2.03 8.58 8.04
N ILE A 125 -2.41 7.68 8.93
CA ILE A 125 -3.62 7.82 9.79
C ILE A 125 -3.22 7.83 11.25
N GLY A 126 -2.31 8.07 11.80
CA GLY A 126 -2.02 8.08 13.24
C GLY A 126 -0.92 9.06 13.63
N GLY A 127 -1.03 9.54 14.83
CA GLY A 127 0.02 10.16 15.65
C GLY A 127 0.68 11.44 15.14
N ALA A 128 0.70 11.70 13.84
CA ALA A 128 1.42 12.84 13.28
C ALA A 128 0.56 13.66 12.32
N ASP A 129 0.75 14.95 12.36
CA ASP A 129 0.21 15.95 11.45
C ASP A 129 1.12 16.17 10.23
N ARG A 130 1.78 15.11 9.75
CA ARG A 130 2.85 15.17 8.75
C ARG A 130 2.64 14.20 7.61
N ILE A 131 3.23 14.56 6.48
CA ILE A 131 3.44 13.69 5.32
C ILE A 131 4.93 13.34 5.29
N ALA A 132 5.24 12.05 5.14
CA ALA A 132 6.60 11.61 4.95
C ALA A 132 7.01 11.71 3.48
N ARG A 133 8.25 12.11 3.21
CA ARG A 133 8.83 12.22 1.87
C ARG A 133 10.09 11.36 1.80
N PHE A 134 10.18 10.56 0.77
CA PHE A 134 11.30 9.65 0.53
C PHE A 134 11.87 9.89 -0.85
N GLU A 135 13.17 10.17 -0.94
CA GLU A 135 13.87 10.18 -2.23
C GLU A 135 13.80 8.77 -2.84
N TYR A 136 13.42 8.70 -4.09
CA TYR A 136 13.31 7.46 -4.83
C TYR A 136 14.08 7.58 -6.16
N ARG A 137 15.21 6.91 -6.22
CA ARG A 137 16.06 6.84 -7.41
C ARG A 137 16.06 5.44 -8.02
#